data_b42e72baa388893dab80351109390ca1
#
_entry.id   b42e72baa388893dab80351109390ca1
#
_cell.length_a   1.000
_cell.length_b   1.000
_cell.length_c   1.000
_cell.angle_alpha   90.00
_cell.angle_beta   90.00
_cell.angle_gamma   90.00
#
_symmetry.space_group_name_H-M   'P 1'
#
loop_
_entity.id
_entity.type
_entity.pdbx_description
1 polymer ?
#
loop_
_entity_poly.entity_id
_entity_poly.type
_entity_poly.pdbx_seq_one_letter_code
_entity_poly.pdbx_strand_id
1 'polypeptide(L)'
;MVLVDTSVWIRALANRPPYVAELDRLLGLDEVAGHELVYGELLIGDRGGRRKLLTAYERIHQAATVPHRDVVAFVRNRGLDGRGVGWIDIHLLASAVVGRLQLWTDDPRFAAVANEVGVAYHAPGQLGPMSR
;
A
#
# COMPACT_ATOMS: atom_id res chain seq x y z
N MET A 1 0.35 2.28 12.13
CA MET A 1 -0.06 1.18 11.24
C MET A 1 0.48 1.38 9.83
N VAL A 2 0.56 0.29 9.09
CA VAL A 2 1.12 0.27 7.75
C VAL A 2 0.02 -0.11 6.75
N LEU A 3 -0.26 0.79 5.82
CA LEU A 3 -1.10 0.49 4.67
C LEU A 3 -0.23 -0.21 3.62
N VAL A 4 -0.60 -1.43 3.28
CA VAL A 4 0.22 -2.29 2.42
C VAL A 4 -0.36 -2.31 1.01
N ASP A 5 0.45 -1.86 0.05
CA ASP A 5 0.07 -1.83 -1.37
C ASP A 5 -0.10 -3.24 -1.92
N THR A 6 -0.92 -3.36 -2.96
CA THR A 6 -1.18 -4.63 -3.63
C THR A 6 0.11 -5.33 -4.06
N SER A 7 1.10 -4.59 -4.53
CA SER A 7 2.37 -5.17 -4.99
C SER A 7 3.04 -6.02 -3.90
N VAL A 8 3.00 -5.55 -2.66
CA VAL A 8 3.58 -6.27 -1.52
C VAL A 8 2.77 -7.54 -1.22
N TRP A 9 1.44 -7.42 -1.23
CA TRP A 9 0.58 -8.60 -1.01
C TRP A 9 0.88 -9.69 -2.04
N ILE A 10 1.03 -9.31 -3.32
CA ILE A 10 1.33 -10.26 -4.39
C ILE A 10 2.69 -10.94 -4.16
N ARG A 11 3.72 -10.15 -3.76
CA ARG A 11 5.03 -10.72 -3.45
C ARG A 11 4.97 -11.68 -2.27
N ALA A 12 4.23 -11.32 -1.22
CA ALA A 12 4.07 -12.18 -0.05
C ALA A 12 3.33 -13.47 -0.39
N LEU A 13 2.28 -13.40 -1.20
CA LEU A 13 1.56 -14.57 -1.66
C LEU A 13 2.44 -15.52 -2.48
N ALA A 14 3.46 -14.98 -3.15
CA ALA A 14 4.45 -15.75 -3.89
C ALA A 14 5.61 -16.21 -3.01
N ASN A 15 5.51 -16.07 -1.70
CA ASN A 15 6.54 -16.44 -0.72
C ASN A 15 7.88 -15.74 -0.94
N ARG A 16 7.84 -14.51 -1.42
CA ARG A 16 9.07 -13.76 -1.70
C ARG A 16 9.60 -13.05 -0.46
N PRO A 17 10.90 -13.26 -0.12
CA PRO A 17 11.53 -12.45 0.91
C PRO A 17 11.88 -11.06 0.34
N PRO A 18 11.89 -10.00 1.15
CA PRO A 18 11.56 -9.99 2.57
C PRO A 18 10.06 -9.83 2.85
N TYR A 19 9.24 -9.80 1.81
CA TYR A 19 7.83 -9.39 1.90
C TYR A 19 7.01 -10.33 2.78
N VAL A 20 7.13 -11.64 2.59
CA VAL A 20 6.29 -12.61 3.32
C VAL A 20 6.55 -12.56 4.82
N ALA A 21 7.81 -12.55 5.23
CA ALA A 21 8.17 -12.56 6.65
C ALA A 21 7.76 -11.25 7.33
N GLU A 22 8.01 -10.11 6.69
CA GLU A 22 7.69 -8.83 7.28
C GLU A 22 6.17 -8.60 7.34
N LEU A 23 5.44 -8.99 6.29
CA LEU A 23 4.00 -8.87 6.30
C LEU A 23 3.40 -9.76 7.40
N ASP A 24 3.87 -11.00 7.53
CA ASP A 24 3.41 -11.89 8.59
C ASP A 24 3.67 -11.29 9.97
N ARG A 25 4.84 -10.69 10.16
CA ARG A 25 5.18 -10.04 11.43
C ARG A 25 4.22 -8.90 11.75
N LEU A 26 3.95 -8.04 10.77
CA LEU A 26 3.04 -6.90 10.95
C LEU A 26 1.60 -7.37 11.21
N LEU A 27 1.16 -8.39 10.49
CA LEU A 27 -0.18 -8.97 10.72
C LEU A 27 -0.30 -9.54 12.12
N GLY A 28 0.75 -10.21 12.61
CA GLY A 28 0.76 -10.77 13.96
C GLY A 28 0.72 -9.70 15.05
N LEU A 29 1.19 -8.50 14.75
CA LEU A 29 1.16 -7.36 15.67
C LEU A 29 -0.08 -6.48 15.49
N ASP A 30 -0.98 -6.85 14.59
CA ASP A 30 -2.18 -6.07 14.27
C ASP A 30 -1.84 -4.65 13.78
N GLU A 31 -0.77 -4.55 12.98
CA GLU A 31 -0.24 -3.29 12.48
C GLU A 31 -0.48 -3.06 11.00
N VAL A 32 -1.32 -3.87 10.36
CA VAL A 32 -1.61 -3.74 8.93
C VAL A 32 -2.98 -3.08 8.75
N ALA A 33 -3.00 -2.05 7.90
CA ALA A 33 -4.24 -1.43 7.45
C ALA A 33 -4.58 -1.93 6.06
N GLY A 34 -5.85 -2.22 5.82
CA GLY A 34 -6.39 -2.55 4.51
C GLY A 34 -7.00 -1.34 3.83
N HIS A 35 -7.37 -1.51 2.58
CA HIS A 35 -8.02 -0.48 1.77
C HIS A 35 -8.92 -1.16 0.75
N GLU A 36 -10.09 -0.58 0.51
CA GLU A 36 -11.05 -1.20 -0.41
C GLU A 36 -10.50 -1.33 -1.83
N LEU A 37 -9.63 -0.43 -2.27
CA LEU A 37 -9.04 -0.52 -3.61
C LEU A 37 -8.02 -1.66 -3.71
N VAL A 38 -7.28 -1.92 -2.63
CA VAL A 38 -6.39 -3.08 -2.59
C VAL A 38 -7.22 -4.37 -2.59
N TYR A 39 -8.30 -4.39 -1.82
CA TYR A 39 -9.22 -5.53 -1.84
C TYR A 39 -9.70 -5.80 -3.27
N GLY A 40 -10.14 -4.75 -3.97
CA GLY A 40 -10.61 -4.88 -5.35
C GLY A 40 -9.55 -5.44 -6.29
N GLU A 41 -8.30 -4.99 -6.15
CA GLU A 41 -7.20 -5.50 -6.97
C GLU A 41 -6.88 -6.96 -6.66
N LEU A 42 -6.89 -7.32 -5.38
CA LEU A 42 -6.67 -8.70 -4.99
C LEU A 42 -7.80 -9.62 -5.49
N LEU A 43 -9.03 -9.13 -5.44
CA LEU A 43 -10.20 -9.86 -5.92
C LEU A 43 -10.16 -10.07 -7.42
N ILE A 44 -9.94 -9.00 -8.18
CA ILE A 44 -9.98 -9.10 -9.65
C ILE A 44 -8.81 -9.95 -10.20
N GLY A 45 -7.72 -10.01 -9.48
CA GLY A 45 -6.57 -10.84 -9.84
C GLY A 45 -6.65 -12.29 -9.36
N ASP A 46 -7.72 -12.66 -8.67
CA ASP A 46 -7.85 -14.00 -8.12
C ASP A 46 -8.21 -15.01 -9.21
N ARG A 47 -7.32 -15.95 -9.45
CA ARG A 47 -7.53 -17.05 -10.39
C ARG A 47 -7.97 -18.34 -9.66
N GLY A 48 -8.29 -18.21 -8.38
CA GLY A 48 -8.61 -19.29 -7.47
C GLY A 48 -7.63 -19.35 -6.32
N GLY A 49 -8.13 -19.57 -5.11
CA GLY A 49 -7.29 -19.76 -3.93
C GLY A 49 -7.15 -18.56 -3.00
N ARG A 50 -7.77 -17.42 -3.31
CA ARG A 50 -7.67 -16.23 -2.43
C ARG A 50 -8.86 -16.04 -1.50
N ARG A 51 -9.80 -16.96 -1.48
CA ARG A 51 -11.04 -16.78 -0.71
C ARG A 51 -10.77 -16.50 0.78
N LYS A 52 -9.90 -17.30 1.39
CA LYS A 52 -9.58 -17.13 2.81
C LYS A 52 -8.86 -15.81 3.07
N LEU A 53 -7.94 -15.45 2.19
CA LEU A 53 -7.23 -14.19 2.29
C LEU A 53 -8.21 -13.02 2.22
N LEU A 54 -9.11 -13.02 1.24
CA LEU A 54 -10.05 -11.93 1.05
C LEU A 54 -11.01 -11.80 2.24
N THR A 55 -11.46 -12.93 2.80
CA THR A 55 -12.29 -12.92 4.01
C THR A 55 -11.52 -12.32 5.20
N ALA A 56 -10.27 -12.72 5.38
CA ALA A 56 -9.44 -12.20 6.46
C ALA A 56 -9.10 -10.72 6.25
N TYR A 57 -8.89 -10.31 5.01
CA TYR A 57 -8.58 -8.92 4.67
C TYR A 57 -9.69 -7.96 5.10
N GLU A 58 -10.94 -8.38 4.97
CA GLU A 58 -12.07 -7.55 5.39
C GLU A 58 -12.10 -7.30 6.90
N ARG A 59 -11.40 -8.12 7.68
CA ARG A 59 -11.42 -8.03 9.14
C ARG A 59 -10.30 -7.18 9.72
N ILE A 60 -9.27 -6.85 8.95
CA ILE A 60 -8.22 -5.97 9.46
C ILE A 60 -8.71 -4.53 9.43
N HIS A 61 -7.99 -3.65 10.14
CA HIS A 61 -8.33 -2.22 10.15
C HIS A 61 -8.35 -1.69 8.71
N GLN A 62 -9.43 -1.00 8.34
CA GLN A 62 -9.58 -0.45 7.01
C GLN A 62 -9.26 1.04 7.02
N ALA A 63 -8.33 1.46 6.16
CA ALA A 63 -8.01 2.86 5.98
C ALA A 63 -9.23 3.59 5.39
N ALA A 64 -9.44 4.82 5.81
CA ALA A 64 -10.51 5.64 5.25
C ALA A 64 -10.22 5.96 3.78
N THR A 65 -11.25 5.90 2.94
CA THR A 65 -11.12 6.33 1.56
C THR A 65 -11.22 7.85 1.49
N VAL A 66 -10.53 8.43 0.50
CA VAL A 66 -10.56 9.87 0.28
C VAL A 66 -11.39 10.13 -0.97
N PRO A 67 -12.34 11.08 -0.94
CA PRO A 67 -13.17 11.37 -2.11
C PRO A 67 -12.33 11.76 -3.33
N HIS A 68 -12.82 11.39 -4.51
CA HIS A 68 -12.12 11.62 -5.77
C HIS A 68 -11.61 13.06 -5.92
N ARG A 69 -12.47 14.05 -5.70
CA ARG A 69 -12.07 15.44 -5.88
C ARG A 69 -10.97 15.87 -4.91
N ASP A 70 -10.95 15.30 -3.72
CA ASP A 70 -9.91 15.62 -2.73
C ASP A 70 -8.59 14.99 -3.13
N VAL A 71 -8.62 13.80 -3.75
CA VAL A 71 -7.42 13.18 -4.31
C VAL A 71 -6.89 14.01 -5.48
N VAL A 72 -7.77 14.52 -6.34
CA VAL A 72 -7.37 15.42 -7.44
C VAL A 72 -6.67 16.66 -6.88
N ALA A 73 -7.25 17.29 -5.86
CA ALA A 73 -6.65 18.46 -5.22
C ALA A 73 -5.30 18.12 -4.60
N PHE A 74 -5.18 16.98 -3.97
CA PHE A 74 -3.93 16.49 -3.38
C PHE A 74 -2.84 16.37 -4.44
N VAL A 75 -3.15 15.76 -5.59
CA VAL A 75 -2.19 15.62 -6.68
C VAL A 75 -1.73 16.99 -7.18
N ARG A 76 -2.67 17.89 -7.42
CA ARG A 76 -2.34 19.22 -7.95
C ARG A 76 -1.54 20.05 -6.96
N ASN A 77 -1.93 20.03 -5.71
CA ASN A 77 -1.26 20.83 -4.68
C ASN A 77 0.17 20.37 -4.42
N ARG A 78 0.42 19.07 -4.62
CA ARG A 78 1.74 18.50 -4.37
C ARG A 78 2.56 18.27 -5.63
N GLY A 79 2.00 18.55 -6.81
CA GLY A 79 2.71 18.34 -8.07
C GLY A 79 3.07 16.89 -8.33
N LEU A 80 2.14 15.98 -8.07
CA LEU A 80 2.40 14.55 -8.21
C LEU A 80 2.11 14.00 -9.61
N ASP A 81 1.55 14.83 -10.48
CA ASP A 81 1.23 14.43 -11.85
C ASP A 81 2.52 14.17 -12.65
N GLY A 82 2.44 13.24 -13.58
CA GLY A 82 3.56 12.92 -14.46
C GLY A 82 4.67 12.12 -13.81
N ARG A 83 4.49 11.61 -12.61
CA ARG A 83 5.52 10.91 -11.86
C ARG A 83 5.53 9.40 -12.11
N GLY A 84 4.63 8.89 -12.95
CA GLY A 84 4.57 7.47 -13.25
C GLY A 84 3.91 6.62 -12.19
N VAL A 85 3.14 7.25 -11.31
CA VAL A 85 2.38 6.57 -10.25
C VAL A 85 0.93 6.45 -10.68
N GLY A 86 0.33 5.27 -10.55
CA GLY A 86 -1.04 5.02 -10.98
C GLY A 86 -2.07 5.67 -10.09
N TRP A 87 -3.29 5.80 -10.61
CA TRP A 87 -4.37 6.49 -9.90
C TRP A 87 -4.77 5.78 -8.61
N ILE A 88 -4.82 4.45 -8.63
CA ILE A 88 -5.12 3.69 -7.40
C ILE A 88 -4.04 3.93 -6.35
N ASP A 89 -2.77 3.93 -6.74
CA ASP A 89 -1.67 4.18 -5.82
C ASP A 89 -1.78 5.57 -5.19
N ILE A 90 -2.19 6.56 -5.97
CA ILE A 90 -2.39 7.92 -5.45
C ILE A 90 -3.52 7.94 -4.42
N HIS A 91 -4.59 7.17 -4.64
CA HIS A 91 -5.64 7.04 -3.63
C HIS A 91 -5.12 6.43 -2.33
N LEU A 92 -4.26 5.42 -2.43
CA LEU A 92 -3.64 4.82 -1.25
C LEU A 92 -2.76 5.84 -0.53
N LEU A 93 -2.01 6.62 -1.29
CA LEU A 93 -1.15 7.65 -0.72
C LEU A 93 -1.97 8.69 0.05
N ALA A 94 -3.06 9.18 -0.55
CA ALA A 94 -3.95 10.13 0.10
C ALA A 94 -4.53 9.56 1.38
N SER A 95 -4.97 8.30 1.36
CA SER A 95 -5.52 7.63 2.54
C SER A 95 -4.46 7.50 3.64
N ALA A 96 -3.21 7.21 3.27
CA ALA A 96 -2.12 7.11 4.23
C ALA A 96 -1.85 8.47 4.90
N VAL A 97 -1.86 9.55 4.13
CA VAL A 97 -1.66 10.90 4.66
C VAL A 97 -2.79 11.27 5.62
N VAL A 98 -4.03 11.10 5.20
CA VAL A 98 -5.20 11.46 6.02
C VAL A 98 -5.27 10.60 7.28
N GLY A 99 -5.00 9.31 7.15
CA GLY A 99 -5.07 8.36 8.27
C GLY A 99 -3.82 8.30 9.12
N ARG A 100 -2.78 9.05 8.78
CA ARG A 100 -1.47 9.03 9.47
C ARG A 100 -0.90 7.62 9.51
N LEU A 101 -0.99 6.94 8.37
CA LEU A 101 -0.44 5.61 8.19
C LEU A 101 0.87 5.71 7.42
N GLN A 102 1.73 4.71 7.59
CA GLN A 102 2.85 4.53 6.67
C GLN A 102 2.37 3.70 5.49
N LEU A 103 3.00 3.86 4.35
CA LEU A 103 2.65 3.17 3.11
C LEU A 103 3.81 2.29 2.67
N TRP A 104 3.53 1.01 2.48
CA TRP A 104 4.54 0.04 2.05
C TRP A 104 4.22 -0.45 0.64
N THR A 105 5.13 -0.21 -0.28
CA THR A 105 5.03 -0.64 -1.68
C THR A 105 6.34 -1.25 -2.16
N ASP A 106 6.24 -2.12 -3.18
CA ASP A 106 7.39 -2.68 -3.86
C ASP A 106 7.78 -1.87 -5.11
N ASP A 107 6.93 -0.94 -5.53
CA ASP A 107 7.18 -0.12 -6.73
C ASP A 107 8.11 1.05 -6.38
N PRO A 108 9.31 1.13 -7.02
CA PRO A 108 10.26 2.19 -6.70
C PRO A 108 9.74 3.60 -6.95
N ARG A 109 8.93 3.81 -7.99
CA ARG A 109 8.37 5.14 -8.28
C ARG A 109 7.38 5.57 -7.21
N PHE A 110 6.52 4.64 -6.81
CA PHE A 110 5.55 4.91 -5.75
C PHE A 110 6.25 5.10 -4.41
N ALA A 111 7.25 4.28 -4.11
CA ALA A 111 8.03 4.43 -2.88
C ALA A 111 8.72 5.80 -2.81
N ALA A 112 9.24 6.29 -3.92
CA ALA A 112 9.88 7.61 -3.96
C ALA A 112 8.89 8.72 -3.63
N VAL A 113 7.69 8.67 -4.22
CA VAL A 113 6.65 9.66 -3.93
C VAL A 113 6.19 9.57 -2.47
N ALA A 114 5.99 8.35 -1.96
CA ALA A 114 5.62 8.16 -0.55
C ALA A 114 6.69 8.72 0.39
N ASN A 115 7.95 8.55 0.04
CA ASN A 115 9.05 9.10 0.82
C ASN A 115 9.06 10.63 0.82
N GLU A 116 8.82 11.26 -0.33
CA GLU A 116 8.74 12.73 -0.44
C GLU A 116 7.60 13.28 0.42
N VAL A 117 6.49 12.56 0.46
CA VAL A 117 5.32 12.98 1.25
C VAL A 117 5.48 12.66 2.74
N GLY A 118 6.46 11.84 3.09
CA GLY A 118 6.79 11.55 4.48
C GLY A 118 6.05 10.37 5.07
N VAL A 119 5.51 9.47 4.25
CA VAL A 119 4.72 8.32 4.74
C VAL A 119 5.32 6.97 4.36
N ALA A 120 6.48 6.92 3.75
CA ALA A 120 7.05 5.66 3.28
C ALA A 120 7.40 4.72 4.45
N TYR A 121 7.01 3.45 4.33
CA TYR A 121 7.45 2.39 5.23
C TYR A 121 8.64 1.69 4.60
N HIS A 122 9.73 1.57 5.33
CA HIS A 122 10.95 0.91 4.88
C HIS A 122 11.09 -0.42 5.59
N ALA A 123 10.74 -1.51 4.91
CA ALA A 123 10.85 -2.83 5.49
C ALA A 123 12.32 -3.25 5.61
N PRO A 124 12.68 -3.96 6.69
CA PRO A 124 14.03 -4.52 6.79
C PRO A 124 14.34 -5.45 5.62
N GLY A 125 15.50 -5.30 5.01
CA GLY A 125 15.93 -6.12 3.88
C GLY A 125 15.43 -5.67 2.53
N GLN A 126 14.59 -4.63 2.47
CA GLN A 126 14.11 -4.04 1.22
C GLN A 126 14.94 -2.81 0.89
N LEU A 127 15.35 -2.68 -0.39
CA LEU A 127 16.06 -1.48 -0.81
C LEU A 127 15.09 -0.31 -0.87
N GLY A 128 15.43 0.75 -0.16
CA GLY A 128 14.64 1.95 -0.18
C GLY A 128 14.96 2.82 -1.39
N PRO A 129 14.10 3.83 -1.66
CA PRO A 129 14.30 4.73 -2.80
C PRO A 129 15.53 5.62 -2.63
N MET A 130 16.03 5.75 -1.42
CA MET A 130 17.17 6.60 -1.10
C MET A 130 18.45 5.83 -0.92
N SER A 131 18.48 4.59 -1.35
CA SER A 131 19.67 3.80 -1.20
C SER A 131 20.83 4.53 -1.87
N ARG A 132 21.54 4.90 -1.20
CA ARG A 132 22.46 5.74 -1.54
C ARG A 132 23.35 5.68 -1.17
#